data_00c750951d54eea9398aa21550cd7822
#
_entry.id   00c750951d54eea9398aa21550cd7822
#
_cell.length_a   1.000
_cell.length_b   1.000
_cell.length_c   1.000
_cell.angle_alpha   90.00
_cell.angle_beta   90.00
_cell.angle_gamma   90.00
#
_symmetry.space_group_name_H-M   'P 1'
#
loop_
_entity.id
_entity.type
_entity.pdbx_description
1 polymer ?
#
loop_
_entity_poly.entity_id
_entity_poly.type
_entity_poly.pdbx_seq_one_letter_code
_entity_poly.pdbx_strand_id
1 'polypeptide(L)'
;SDDLMAEVNALRAAAEQLAADKAMADEIMPKARDRMVWADLNNIKADYSAVYNSAHSAMEAAEKAYQLEKYAAATKLADEVLSTLSPDFEAKVAADRAEKTRLAAEAKAKEEAEKEAQELVAQNKKYAETAISDAKSRYDWAASKNAANNYPDLFKEGGDLLADAQTAFNALDYVRAKDLAAQAYWTLMEIGEFAPLPATYKVRLIPERRDCLWRIAEYPFVYNNPYKWPVLYEANKKTFKDPSNPNLIFPDQVLTIPSIKGEVRKGAWDPKKTYQPLSK
;
A
#
# COMPACT_ATOMS: atom_id res chain seq x y z
N SER A 1 -39.37 95.43 12.43
CA SER A 1 -38.23 95.41 11.45
C SER A 1 -37.18 94.35 11.85
N ASP A 2 -36.80 94.26 13.14
CA ASP A 2 -35.72 93.35 13.54
C ASP A 2 -36.15 91.84 13.58
N ASP A 3 -37.42 91.61 13.98
CA ASP A 3 -38.02 90.27 14.01
C ASP A 3 -38.10 89.66 12.59
N LEU A 4 -38.48 90.50 11.60
CA LEU A 4 -38.60 90.05 10.23
C LEU A 4 -37.19 89.75 9.58
N MET A 5 -36.20 90.52 9.95
CA MET A 5 -34.78 90.22 9.53
C MET A 5 -34.23 89.01 10.24
N ALA A 6 -34.56 88.78 11.50
CA ALA A 6 -34.19 87.58 12.23
C ALA A 6 -34.83 86.32 11.58
N GLU A 7 -36.12 86.41 11.22
CA GLU A 7 -36.85 85.32 10.55
C GLU A 7 -36.28 85.02 9.16
N VAL A 8 -35.98 86.07 8.36
CA VAL A 8 -35.33 85.93 7.04
C VAL A 8 -33.95 85.34 7.16
N ASN A 9 -33.17 85.76 8.15
CA ASN A 9 -31.82 85.18 8.36
C ASN A 9 -31.93 83.73 8.84
N ALA A 10 -32.91 83.36 9.67
CA ALA A 10 -33.14 81.99 10.06
C ALA A 10 -33.58 81.10 8.90
N LEU A 11 -34.49 81.62 8.04
CA LEU A 11 -34.88 80.88 6.80
C LEU A 11 -33.73 80.72 5.83
N ARG A 12 -32.84 81.73 5.68
CA ARG A 12 -31.67 81.66 4.87
C ARG A 12 -30.67 80.63 5.40
N ALA A 13 -30.40 80.65 6.68
CA ALA A 13 -29.53 79.69 7.32
C ALA A 13 -30.08 78.25 7.19
N ALA A 14 -31.40 78.07 7.34
CA ALA A 14 -32.07 76.79 7.15
C ALA A 14 -31.95 76.30 5.67
N ALA A 15 -32.07 77.20 4.67
CA ALA A 15 -31.92 76.87 3.27
C ALA A 15 -30.45 76.50 2.93
N GLU A 16 -29.51 77.27 3.51
CA GLU A 16 -28.05 76.94 3.34
C GLU A 16 -27.72 75.61 3.96
N GLN A 17 -28.27 75.29 5.16
CA GLN A 17 -28.06 73.96 5.79
C GLN A 17 -28.67 72.85 4.95
N LEU A 18 -29.91 73.03 4.46
CA LEU A 18 -30.57 72.05 3.61
C LEU A 18 -29.76 71.76 2.31
N ALA A 19 -29.22 72.83 1.72
CA ALA A 19 -28.36 72.68 0.54
C ALA A 19 -27.06 71.94 0.84
N ALA A 20 -26.43 72.20 1.99
CA ALA A 20 -25.25 71.48 2.46
C ALA A 20 -25.56 69.97 2.75
N ASP A 21 -26.67 69.70 3.47
CA ASP A 21 -27.10 68.31 3.74
C ASP A 21 -27.40 67.56 2.46
N LYS A 22 -28.00 68.23 1.44
CA LYS A 22 -28.27 67.66 0.14
C LYS A 22 -26.96 67.27 -0.60
N ALA A 23 -26.01 68.19 -0.58
CA ALA A 23 -24.72 67.95 -1.23
C ALA A 23 -24.00 66.73 -0.60
N MET A 24 -24.04 66.57 0.72
CA MET A 24 -23.50 65.42 1.41
C MET A 24 -24.27 64.13 1.07
N ALA A 25 -25.60 64.19 0.99
CA ALA A 25 -26.42 63.04 0.61
C ALA A 25 -26.13 62.64 -0.86
N ASP A 26 -26.00 63.60 -1.77
CA ASP A 26 -25.69 63.34 -3.18
C ASP A 26 -24.34 62.70 -3.35
N GLU A 27 -23.39 62.92 -2.45
CA GLU A 27 -22.07 62.25 -2.48
C GLU A 27 -22.10 60.81 -1.92
N ILE A 28 -22.84 60.59 -0.81
CA ILE A 28 -22.77 59.33 -0.05
C ILE A 28 -23.75 58.28 -0.55
N MET A 29 -24.94 58.67 -1.01
CA MET A 29 -25.97 57.74 -1.49
C MET A 29 -25.50 56.81 -2.63
N PRO A 30 -24.78 57.31 -3.67
CA PRO A 30 -24.24 56.44 -4.70
C PRO A 30 -23.28 55.37 -4.13
N LYS A 31 -22.40 55.78 -3.20
CA LYS A 31 -21.46 54.87 -2.57
C LYS A 31 -22.18 53.73 -1.79
N ALA A 32 -23.23 54.09 -1.07
CA ALA A 32 -24.05 53.12 -0.35
C ALA A 32 -24.77 52.13 -1.30
N ARG A 33 -25.31 52.64 -2.43
CA ARG A 33 -25.90 51.79 -3.48
C ARG A 33 -24.87 50.84 -4.06
N ASP A 34 -23.69 51.33 -4.38
CA ASP A 34 -22.58 50.49 -4.95
C ASP A 34 -22.20 49.35 -3.95
N ARG A 35 -22.22 49.67 -2.64
CA ARG A 35 -21.95 48.61 -1.63
C ARG A 35 -23.09 47.60 -1.54
N MET A 36 -24.36 47.99 -1.73
CA MET A 36 -25.46 47.03 -1.83
C MET A 36 -25.35 46.15 -3.09
N VAL A 37 -24.99 46.76 -4.24
CA VAL A 37 -24.72 45.99 -5.47
C VAL A 37 -23.58 44.98 -5.26
N TRP A 38 -22.51 45.41 -4.59
CA TRP A 38 -21.41 44.52 -4.24
C TRP A 38 -21.93 43.33 -3.36
N ALA A 39 -22.77 43.61 -2.38
CA ALA A 39 -23.32 42.58 -1.50
C ALA A 39 -24.18 41.55 -2.26
N ASP A 40 -24.98 42.02 -3.22
CA ASP A 40 -25.79 41.16 -4.08
C ASP A 40 -24.92 40.30 -5.01
N LEU A 41 -23.97 40.89 -5.70
CA LEU A 41 -23.04 40.19 -6.61
C LEU A 41 -22.19 39.13 -5.87
N ASN A 42 -21.86 39.40 -4.63
CA ASN A 42 -21.11 38.47 -3.78
C ASN A 42 -21.97 37.54 -2.95
N ASN A 43 -23.29 37.50 -3.19
CA ASN A 43 -24.24 36.60 -2.51
C ASN A 43 -24.18 36.69 -0.97
N ILE A 44 -23.97 37.92 -0.42
CA ILE A 44 -23.80 38.15 1.01
C ILE A 44 -25.07 37.74 1.78
N LYS A 45 -26.23 37.87 1.14
CA LYS A 45 -27.51 37.43 1.73
C LYS A 45 -27.52 35.95 2.14
N ALA A 46 -26.89 35.09 1.37
CA ALA A 46 -26.86 33.66 1.67
C ALA A 46 -25.93 33.32 2.84
N ASP A 47 -24.74 33.93 2.85
CA ASP A 47 -23.69 33.60 3.82
C ASP A 47 -23.79 34.43 5.11
N TYR A 48 -24.29 35.71 5.01
CA TYR A 48 -24.32 36.70 6.09
C TYR A 48 -25.67 37.41 6.13
N SER A 49 -26.76 36.67 6.21
CA SER A 49 -28.14 37.19 6.09
C SER A 49 -28.46 38.32 7.05
N ALA A 50 -27.98 38.28 8.31
CA ALA A 50 -28.22 39.34 9.30
C ALA A 50 -27.55 40.66 8.87
N VAL A 51 -26.31 40.62 8.42
CA VAL A 51 -25.55 41.79 7.93
C VAL A 51 -26.20 42.36 6.67
N TYR A 52 -26.56 41.53 5.72
CA TYR A 52 -27.26 41.92 4.51
C TYR A 52 -28.57 42.60 4.80
N ASN A 53 -29.44 42.00 5.65
CA ASN A 53 -30.75 42.53 5.99
C ASN A 53 -30.64 43.86 6.71
N SER A 54 -29.67 44.06 7.62
CA SER A 54 -29.39 45.31 8.27
C SER A 54 -29.03 46.41 7.28
N ALA A 55 -28.08 46.15 6.40
CA ALA A 55 -27.65 47.08 5.36
C ALA A 55 -28.79 47.40 4.37
N HIS A 56 -29.56 46.41 3.96
CA HIS A 56 -30.70 46.55 3.05
C HIS A 56 -31.80 47.42 3.66
N SER A 57 -32.18 47.19 4.91
CA SER A 57 -33.18 48.00 5.63
C SER A 57 -32.70 49.45 5.80
N ALA A 58 -31.42 49.65 6.12
CA ALA A 58 -30.84 51.01 6.20
C ALA A 58 -30.86 51.74 4.84
N MET A 59 -30.56 51.00 3.73
CA MET A 59 -30.58 51.54 2.39
C MET A 59 -32.01 51.96 1.97
N GLU A 60 -33.00 51.08 2.19
CA GLU A 60 -34.41 51.41 1.92
C GLU A 60 -34.87 52.67 2.70
N ALA A 61 -34.47 52.75 3.98
CA ALA A 61 -34.78 53.91 4.82
C ALA A 61 -34.06 55.20 4.31
N ALA A 62 -32.79 55.06 3.86
CA ALA A 62 -32.02 56.15 3.29
C ALA A 62 -32.66 56.69 2.02
N GLU A 63 -33.07 55.81 1.09
CA GLU A 63 -33.79 56.21 -0.14
C GLU A 63 -35.09 56.95 0.18
N LYS A 64 -35.87 56.43 1.12
CA LYS A 64 -37.11 57.09 1.57
C LYS A 64 -36.86 58.44 2.22
N ALA A 65 -35.83 58.56 3.04
CA ALA A 65 -35.46 59.84 3.66
C ALA A 65 -35.03 60.88 2.60
N TYR A 66 -34.23 60.45 1.59
CA TYR A 66 -33.79 61.29 0.48
C TYR A 66 -34.98 61.77 -0.34
N GLN A 67 -35.95 60.91 -0.66
CA GLN A 67 -37.18 61.31 -1.40
C GLN A 67 -38.06 62.28 -0.62
N LEU A 68 -38.00 62.28 0.72
CA LEU A 68 -38.71 63.19 1.59
C LEU A 68 -37.91 64.45 1.91
N GLU A 69 -36.81 64.72 1.18
CA GLU A 69 -35.89 65.85 1.37
C GLU A 69 -35.25 65.93 2.77
N LYS A 70 -35.24 64.78 3.50
CA LYS A 70 -34.61 64.67 4.83
C LYS A 70 -33.14 64.26 4.64
N TYR A 71 -32.34 65.09 4.01
CA TYR A 71 -31.02 64.77 3.52
C TYR A 71 -30.03 64.39 4.61
N ALA A 72 -30.04 65.08 5.77
CA ALA A 72 -29.21 64.68 6.92
C ALA A 72 -29.52 63.29 7.44
N ALA A 73 -30.80 62.87 7.45
CA ALA A 73 -31.21 61.52 7.82
C ALA A 73 -30.80 60.49 6.76
N ALA A 74 -30.93 60.85 5.46
CA ALA A 74 -30.49 60.01 4.34
C ALA A 74 -28.98 59.73 4.41
N THR A 75 -28.17 60.78 4.65
CA THR A 75 -26.72 60.67 4.84
C THR A 75 -26.35 59.69 5.96
N LYS A 76 -26.97 59.87 7.14
CA LYS A 76 -26.72 59.01 8.29
C LYS A 76 -27.01 57.52 7.98
N LEU A 77 -28.14 57.24 7.35
CA LEU A 77 -28.57 55.89 7.00
C LEU A 77 -27.69 55.29 5.90
N ALA A 78 -27.23 56.09 4.95
CA ALA A 78 -26.26 55.67 3.96
C ALA A 78 -24.88 55.36 4.57
N ASP A 79 -24.44 56.12 5.57
CA ASP A 79 -23.26 55.82 6.38
C ASP A 79 -23.41 54.51 7.15
N GLU A 80 -24.60 54.20 7.64
CA GLU A 80 -24.88 52.89 8.29
C GLU A 80 -24.70 51.73 7.30
N VAL A 81 -25.11 51.89 6.04
CA VAL A 81 -24.86 50.90 4.99
C VAL A 81 -23.34 50.72 4.76
N LEU A 82 -22.62 51.86 4.60
CA LEU A 82 -21.18 51.83 4.36
C LEU A 82 -20.39 51.24 5.53
N SER A 83 -20.78 51.48 6.74
CA SER A 83 -20.16 50.94 7.94
C SER A 83 -20.46 49.42 8.09
N THR A 84 -21.69 49.00 7.80
CA THR A 84 -22.12 47.61 7.85
C THR A 84 -21.46 46.76 6.77
N LEU A 85 -21.37 47.26 5.55
CA LEU A 85 -20.71 46.63 4.39
C LEU A 85 -19.32 47.22 4.16
N SER A 86 -18.58 47.45 5.22
CA SER A 86 -17.26 48.07 5.20
C SER A 86 -16.20 47.24 4.45
N PRO A 87 -15.06 47.89 4.06
CA PRO A 87 -13.92 47.13 3.52
C PRO A 87 -13.41 46.05 4.46
N ASP A 88 -13.47 46.22 5.77
CA ASP A 88 -13.10 45.22 6.74
C ASP A 88 -14.05 44.01 6.72
N PHE A 89 -15.35 44.27 6.53
CA PHE A 89 -16.32 43.19 6.34
C PHE A 89 -16.07 42.45 5.03
N GLU A 90 -15.71 43.16 3.92
CA GLU A 90 -15.34 42.56 2.68
C GLU A 90 -14.09 41.64 2.84
N ALA A 91 -13.06 42.15 3.54
CA ALA A 91 -11.86 41.33 3.84
C ALA A 91 -12.20 40.09 4.68
N LYS A 92 -13.11 40.23 5.66
CA LYS A 92 -13.61 39.11 6.46
C LYS A 92 -14.31 38.05 5.58
N VAL A 93 -15.20 38.46 4.68
CA VAL A 93 -15.91 37.57 3.76
C VAL A 93 -14.89 36.80 2.88
N ALA A 94 -13.87 37.50 2.36
CA ALA A 94 -12.82 36.88 1.57
C ALA A 94 -12.04 35.85 2.40
N ALA A 95 -11.65 36.18 3.62
CA ALA A 95 -10.95 35.28 4.52
C ALA A 95 -11.78 34.03 4.90
N ASP A 96 -13.05 34.22 5.27
CA ASP A 96 -13.95 33.12 5.63
C ASP A 96 -14.16 32.15 4.44
N ARG A 97 -14.25 32.67 3.21
CA ARG A 97 -14.38 31.87 1.99
C ARG A 97 -13.09 31.13 1.64
N ALA A 98 -11.95 31.79 1.77
CA ALA A 98 -10.66 31.16 1.59
C ALA A 98 -10.45 30.00 2.57
N GLU A 99 -10.78 30.22 3.85
CA GLU A 99 -10.70 29.20 4.87
C GLU A 99 -11.64 28.02 4.60
N LYS A 100 -12.89 28.28 4.23
CA LYS A 100 -13.86 27.24 3.84
C LYS A 100 -13.34 26.41 2.66
N THR A 101 -12.75 27.07 1.64
CA THR A 101 -12.18 26.39 0.49
C THR A 101 -10.97 25.54 0.89
N ARG A 102 -10.09 26.07 1.77
CA ARG A 102 -8.93 25.32 2.28
C ARG A 102 -9.36 24.08 3.04
N LEU A 103 -10.31 24.21 3.97
CA LEU A 103 -10.82 23.07 4.76
C LEU A 103 -11.50 22.01 3.88
N ALA A 104 -12.25 22.44 2.86
CA ALA A 104 -12.86 21.51 1.91
C ALA A 104 -11.79 20.75 1.08
N ALA A 105 -10.74 21.44 0.66
CA ALA A 105 -9.62 20.82 -0.07
C ALA A 105 -8.84 19.82 0.83
N GLU A 106 -8.58 20.20 2.07
CA GLU A 106 -7.93 19.32 3.06
C GLU A 106 -8.78 18.07 3.36
N ALA A 107 -10.08 18.22 3.55
CA ALA A 107 -11.00 17.11 3.78
C ALA A 107 -11.02 16.14 2.59
N LYS A 108 -11.07 16.68 1.36
CA LYS A 108 -11.03 15.89 0.14
C LYS A 108 -9.70 15.15 -0.03
N ALA A 109 -8.58 15.84 0.20
CA ALA A 109 -7.25 15.21 0.12
C ALA A 109 -7.09 14.07 1.15
N LYS A 110 -7.63 14.26 2.35
CA LYS A 110 -7.63 13.22 3.38
C LYS A 110 -8.46 11.99 2.96
N GLU A 111 -9.66 12.22 2.42
CA GLU A 111 -10.53 11.14 1.94
C GLU A 111 -9.86 10.35 0.79
N GLU A 112 -9.23 11.06 -0.17
CA GLU A 112 -8.50 10.43 -1.27
C GLU A 112 -7.30 9.61 -0.75
N ALA A 113 -6.52 10.15 0.20
CA ALA A 113 -5.40 9.42 0.81
C ALA A 113 -5.85 8.17 1.59
N GLU A 114 -6.96 8.25 2.33
CA GLU A 114 -7.54 7.10 3.04
C GLU A 114 -8.00 6.02 2.06
N LYS A 115 -8.62 6.41 0.94
CA LYS A 115 -9.04 5.49 -0.10
C LYS A 115 -7.85 4.79 -0.77
N GLU A 116 -6.82 5.55 -1.14
CA GLU A 116 -5.59 4.98 -1.73
C GLU A 116 -4.90 4.00 -0.76
N ALA A 117 -4.86 4.33 0.53
CA ALA A 117 -4.30 3.45 1.55
C ALA A 117 -5.10 2.13 1.67
N GLN A 118 -6.43 2.19 1.63
CA GLN A 118 -7.29 1.02 1.66
C GLN A 118 -7.11 0.15 0.40
N GLU A 119 -7.02 0.76 -0.77
CA GLU A 119 -6.77 0.05 -2.04
C GLU A 119 -5.41 -0.66 -2.02
N LEU A 120 -4.37 -0.01 -1.50
CA LEU A 120 -3.04 -0.61 -1.35
C LEU A 120 -3.05 -1.82 -0.41
N VAL A 121 -3.74 -1.71 0.73
CA VAL A 121 -3.91 -2.84 1.67
C VAL A 121 -4.63 -4.01 1.00
N ALA A 122 -5.72 -3.73 0.29
CA ALA A 122 -6.48 -4.76 -0.44
C ALA A 122 -5.64 -5.44 -1.53
N GLN A 123 -4.83 -4.68 -2.25
CA GLN A 123 -3.91 -5.20 -3.27
C GLN A 123 -2.82 -6.08 -2.64
N ASN A 124 -2.18 -5.62 -1.57
CA ASN A 124 -1.17 -6.40 -0.86
C ASN A 124 -1.74 -7.71 -0.30
N LYS A 125 -2.98 -7.68 0.24
CA LYS A 125 -3.68 -8.89 0.68
C LYS A 125 -3.82 -9.90 -0.46
N LYS A 126 -4.29 -9.45 -1.63
CA LYS A 126 -4.46 -10.33 -2.80
C LYS A 126 -3.13 -10.93 -3.26
N TYR A 127 -2.06 -10.14 -3.27
CA TYR A 127 -0.73 -10.66 -3.62
C TYR A 127 -0.22 -11.69 -2.61
N ALA A 128 -0.44 -11.47 -1.31
CA ALA A 128 -0.07 -12.41 -0.28
C ALA A 128 -0.87 -13.73 -0.40
N GLU A 129 -2.19 -13.65 -0.63
CA GLU A 129 -3.04 -14.83 -0.88
C GLU A 129 -2.54 -15.66 -2.05
N THR A 130 -2.20 -15.02 -3.16
CA THR A 130 -1.67 -15.70 -4.35
C THR A 130 -0.33 -16.38 -4.04
N ALA A 131 0.61 -15.64 -3.43
CA ALA A 131 1.93 -16.18 -3.10
C ALA A 131 1.87 -17.37 -2.14
N ILE A 132 1.01 -17.31 -1.11
CA ILE A 132 0.76 -18.42 -0.17
C ILE A 132 0.17 -19.62 -0.89
N SER A 133 -0.79 -19.41 -1.80
CA SER A 133 -1.41 -20.48 -2.58
C SER A 133 -0.39 -21.19 -3.48
N ASP A 134 0.49 -20.43 -4.14
CA ASP A 134 1.52 -20.96 -5.02
C ASP A 134 2.57 -21.76 -4.22
N ALA A 135 3.04 -21.21 -3.09
CA ALA A 135 3.96 -21.88 -2.19
C ALA A 135 3.36 -23.17 -1.62
N LYS A 136 2.09 -23.12 -1.23
CA LYS A 136 1.35 -24.31 -0.74
C LYS A 136 1.24 -25.38 -1.82
N SER A 137 0.89 -25.01 -3.02
CA SER A 137 0.78 -25.94 -4.16
C SER A 137 2.14 -26.62 -4.42
N ARG A 138 3.23 -25.85 -4.34
CA ARG A 138 4.58 -26.39 -4.50
C ARG A 138 4.99 -27.30 -3.35
N TYR A 139 4.61 -26.95 -2.09
CA TYR A 139 4.82 -27.78 -0.92
C TYR A 139 4.09 -29.14 -1.06
N ASP A 140 2.81 -29.10 -1.43
CA ASP A 140 1.98 -30.30 -1.60
C ASP A 140 2.54 -31.20 -2.72
N TRP A 141 3.01 -30.61 -3.83
CA TRP A 141 3.73 -31.35 -4.87
C TRP A 141 4.99 -32.01 -4.33
N ALA A 142 5.84 -31.28 -3.61
CA ALA A 142 7.07 -31.81 -3.03
C ALA A 142 6.78 -32.94 -2.04
N ALA A 143 5.75 -32.81 -1.20
CA ALA A 143 5.30 -33.85 -0.30
C ALA A 143 4.91 -35.14 -1.04
N SER A 144 4.19 -35.00 -2.18
CA SER A 144 3.81 -36.13 -3.03
C SER A 144 5.01 -36.86 -3.67
N LYS A 145 6.17 -36.19 -3.73
CA LYS A 145 7.43 -36.73 -4.28
C LYS A 145 8.41 -37.22 -3.21
N ASN A 146 7.92 -37.49 -2.02
CA ASN A 146 8.72 -37.99 -0.89
C ASN A 146 9.84 -37.00 -0.46
N ALA A 147 9.58 -35.67 -0.60
CA ALA A 147 10.58 -34.65 -0.34
C ALA A 147 11.11 -34.67 1.10
N ALA A 148 10.26 -35.05 2.08
CA ALA A 148 10.67 -35.20 3.48
C ALA A 148 11.86 -36.15 3.69
N ASN A 149 12.00 -37.16 2.83
CA ASN A 149 13.16 -38.07 2.83
C ASN A 149 14.22 -37.67 1.80
N ASN A 150 13.78 -37.24 0.61
CA ASN A 150 14.70 -36.94 -0.49
C ASN A 150 15.50 -35.65 -0.25
N TYR A 151 14.87 -34.63 0.33
CA TYR A 151 15.40 -33.28 0.57
C TYR A 151 14.94 -32.74 1.93
N PRO A 152 15.30 -33.39 3.06
CA PRO A 152 14.73 -33.11 4.37
C PRO A 152 14.90 -31.65 4.80
N ASP A 153 16.08 -31.05 4.53
CA ASP A 153 16.39 -29.69 4.95
C ASP A 153 15.56 -28.66 4.16
N LEU A 154 15.55 -28.77 2.82
CA LEU A 154 14.77 -27.87 1.95
C LEU A 154 13.26 -28.00 2.19
N PHE A 155 12.78 -29.22 2.40
CA PHE A 155 11.36 -29.46 2.65
C PHE A 155 10.92 -28.89 3.99
N LYS A 156 11.76 -29.04 5.03
CA LYS A 156 11.49 -28.43 6.34
C LYS A 156 11.53 -26.92 6.27
N GLU A 157 12.58 -26.34 5.69
CA GLU A 157 12.74 -24.87 5.55
C GLU A 157 11.59 -24.26 4.77
N GLY A 158 11.22 -24.83 3.63
CA GLY A 158 10.08 -24.37 2.85
C GLY A 158 8.75 -24.45 3.59
N GLY A 159 8.57 -25.49 4.41
CA GLY A 159 7.40 -25.65 5.27
C GLY A 159 7.34 -24.63 6.40
N ASP A 160 8.46 -24.37 7.06
CA ASP A 160 8.58 -23.36 8.12
C ASP A 160 8.28 -21.95 7.57
N LEU A 161 8.89 -21.58 6.43
CA LEU A 161 8.64 -20.31 5.75
C LEU A 161 7.17 -20.14 5.36
N LEU A 162 6.51 -21.21 4.89
CA LEU A 162 5.09 -21.17 4.54
C LEU A 162 4.20 -20.97 5.77
N ALA A 163 4.54 -21.60 6.91
CA ALA A 163 3.85 -21.40 8.18
C ALA A 163 4.02 -19.97 8.71
N ASP A 164 5.23 -19.43 8.61
CA ASP A 164 5.52 -18.04 8.98
C ASP A 164 4.77 -17.03 8.08
N ALA A 165 4.67 -17.31 6.77
CA ALA A 165 3.87 -16.53 5.84
C ALA A 165 2.39 -16.50 6.24
N GLN A 166 1.83 -17.65 6.61
CA GLN A 166 0.45 -17.73 7.07
C GLN A 166 0.24 -16.97 8.39
N THR A 167 1.22 -17.02 9.28
CA THR A 167 1.20 -16.27 10.55
C THR A 167 1.20 -14.77 10.31
N ALA A 168 2.08 -14.29 9.41
CA ALA A 168 2.14 -12.88 9.02
C ALA A 168 0.83 -12.42 8.34
N PHE A 169 0.24 -13.26 7.49
CA PHE A 169 -1.05 -12.99 6.85
C PHE A 169 -2.17 -12.82 7.87
N ASN A 170 -2.25 -13.70 8.86
CA ASN A 170 -3.24 -13.63 9.93
C ASN A 170 -3.04 -12.41 10.84
N ALA A 171 -1.81 -11.92 10.95
CA ALA A 171 -1.46 -10.68 11.63
C ALA A 171 -1.70 -9.42 10.77
N LEU A 172 -2.29 -9.57 9.57
CA LEU A 172 -2.56 -8.52 8.58
C LEU A 172 -1.29 -7.86 7.99
N ASP A 173 -0.12 -8.45 8.21
CA ASP A 173 1.15 -8.03 7.58
C ASP A 173 1.29 -8.71 6.20
N TYR A 174 0.52 -8.20 5.24
CA TYR A 174 0.42 -8.80 3.91
C TYR A 174 1.72 -8.68 3.10
N VAL A 175 2.49 -7.64 3.32
CA VAL A 175 3.79 -7.47 2.63
C VAL A 175 4.75 -8.55 3.09
N ARG A 176 4.92 -8.72 4.39
CA ARG A 176 5.78 -9.78 4.97
C ARG A 176 5.27 -11.17 4.60
N ALA A 177 3.96 -11.39 4.64
CA ALA A 177 3.36 -12.67 4.26
C ALA A 177 3.70 -13.05 2.82
N LYS A 178 3.56 -12.10 1.87
CA LYS A 178 3.94 -12.30 0.47
C LYS A 178 5.43 -12.64 0.32
N ASP A 179 6.30 -11.91 1.00
CA ASP A 179 7.74 -12.09 0.87
C ASP A 179 8.20 -13.44 1.46
N LEU A 180 7.66 -13.86 2.60
CA LEU A 180 7.92 -15.19 3.18
C LEU A 180 7.38 -16.32 2.30
N ALA A 181 6.17 -16.17 1.74
CA ALA A 181 5.61 -17.15 0.82
C ALA A 181 6.43 -17.28 -0.47
N ALA A 182 6.94 -16.18 -0.99
CA ALA A 182 7.85 -16.20 -2.15
C ALA A 182 9.15 -16.92 -1.83
N GLN A 183 9.74 -16.69 -0.66
CA GLN A 183 10.92 -17.43 -0.20
C GLN A 183 10.63 -18.94 -0.08
N ALA A 184 9.50 -19.30 0.56
CA ALA A 184 9.06 -20.69 0.65
C ALA A 184 8.94 -21.34 -0.74
N TYR A 185 8.30 -20.66 -1.68
CA TYR A 185 8.15 -21.16 -3.05
C TYR A 185 9.49 -21.44 -3.71
N TRP A 186 10.44 -20.50 -3.66
CA TRP A 186 11.75 -20.67 -4.29
C TRP A 186 12.60 -21.74 -3.61
N THR A 187 12.59 -21.84 -2.27
CA THR A 187 13.23 -22.93 -1.53
C THR A 187 12.68 -24.29 -1.97
N LEU A 188 11.35 -24.40 -2.07
CA LEU A 188 10.69 -25.62 -2.51
C LEU A 188 10.92 -25.95 -4.01
N MET A 189 11.20 -24.94 -4.83
CA MET A 189 11.52 -25.14 -6.25
C MET A 189 12.85 -25.86 -6.47
N GLU A 190 13.76 -25.82 -5.49
CA GLU A 190 15.02 -26.59 -5.55
C GLU A 190 14.82 -28.10 -5.36
N ILE A 191 13.64 -28.51 -4.88
CA ILE A 191 13.30 -29.92 -4.68
C ILE A 191 12.95 -30.56 -6.01
N GLY A 192 13.74 -31.57 -6.39
CA GLY A 192 13.47 -32.42 -7.55
C GLY A 192 12.50 -33.56 -7.24
N GLU A 193 12.07 -34.26 -8.29
CA GLU A 193 11.18 -35.43 -8.15
C GLU A 193 11.87 -36.61 -7.44
N PHE A 194 13.19 -36.76 -7.64
CA PHE A 194 14.01 -37.82 -7.09
C PHE A 194 15.16 -37.26 -6.28
N ALA A 195 15.59 -38.00 -5.27
CA ALA A 195 16.81 -37.68 -4.54
C ALA A 195 18.05 -37.71 -5.47
N PRO A 196 19.09 -36.89 -5.20
CA PRO A 196 20.37 -37.04 -5.85
C PRO A 196 20.91 -38.47 -5.73
N LEU A 197 21.48 -39.00 -6.81
CA LEU A 197 22.07 -40.35 -6.76
C LEU A 197 23.15 -40.43 -5.66
N PRO A 198 23.24 -41.53 -4.91
CA PRO A 198 24.20 -41.66 -3.81
C PRO A 198 25.63 -41.69 -4.30
N ALA A 199 26.50 -40.99 -3.58
CA ALA A 199 27.96 -41.04 -3.82
C ALA A 199 28.61 -42.24 -3.13
N THR A 200 27.97 -42.80 -2.11
CA THR A 200 28.49 -43.96 -1.37
C THR A 200 27.38 -44.98 -1.09
N TYR A 201 27.79 -46.22 -0.96
CA TYR A 201 26.94 -47.33 -0.59
C TYR A 201 27.58 -48.13 0.52
N LYS A 202 26.83 -48.44 1.57
CA LYS A 202 27.26 -49.31 2.69
C LYS A 202 26.86 -50.75 2.38
N VAL A 203 27.80 -51.63 2.27
CA VAL A 203 27.58 -53.08 2.00
C VAL A 203 26.67 -53.65 3.06
N ARG A 204 25.62 -54.33 2.65
CA ARG A 204 24.59 -54.89 3.55
C ARG A 204 24.76 -56.41 3.70
N LEU A 205 24.44 -56.88 4.89
CA LEU A 205 24.25 -58.33 5.12
C LEU A 205 22.81 -58.68 4.77
N ILE A 206 22.58 -59.23 3.58
CA ILE A 206 21.27 -59.69 3.13
C ILE A 206 21.34 -61.23 3.08
N PRO A 207 20.62 -61.95 3.97
CA PRO A 207 20.75 -63.42 4.09
C PRO A 207 20.47 -64.14 2.79
N GLU A 208 19.41 -63.80 2.08
CA GLU A 208 18.94 -64.49 0.89
C GLU A 208 19.73 -64.09 -0.38
N ARG A 209 20.31 -62.88 -0.38
CA ARG A 209 21.04 -62.38 -1.52
C ARG A 209 22.20 -61.47 -1.09
N ARG A 210 23.31 -62.07 -0.70
CA ARG A 210 24.50 -61.32 -0.24
C ARG A 210 24.94 -60.28 -1.25
N ASP A 211 25.30 -59.10 -0.77
CA ASP A 211 25.94 -58.09 -1.58
C ASP A 211 27.29 -58.60 -2.10
N CYS A 212 27.56 -58.36 -3.38
CA CYS A 212 28.86 -58.46 -4.04
C CYS A 212 28.93 -57.33 -5.06
N LEU A 213 30.12 -57.00 -5.57
CA LEU A 213 30.29 -55.86 -6.49
C LEU A 213 29.39 -55.94 -7.73
N TRP A 214 29.17 -57.16 -8.27
CA TRP A 214 28.25 -57.41 -9.37
C TRP A 214 26.83 -57.00 -9.07
N ARG A 215 26.29 -57.41 -7.90
CA ARG A 215 24.92 -57.10 -7.45
C ARG A 215 24.77 -55.66 -7.06
N ILE A 216 25.80 -55.07 -6.43
CA ILE A 216 25.80 -53.65 -6.10
C ILE A 216 25.76 -52.81 -7.38
N ALA A 217 26.54 -53.13 -8.40
CA ALA A 217 26.48 -52.43 -9.68
C ALA A 217 25.13 -52.58 -10.41
N GLU A 218 24.40 -53.68 -10.17
CA GLU A 218 23.06 -53.90 -10.72
C GLU A 218 21.99 -52.99 -10.10
N TYR A 219 22.19 -52.49 -8.88
CA TYR A 219 21.19 -51.61 -8.28
C TYR A 219 20.89 -50.38 -9.15
N PRO A 220 19.60 -50.04 -9.36
CA PRO A 220 19.20 -48.93 -10.24
C PRO A 220 19.87 -47.60 -9.92
N PHE A 221 20.05 -47.33 -8.62
CA PHE A 221 20.68 -46.10 -8.09
C PHE A 221 22.21 -46.14 -8.13
N VAL A 222 22.83 -47.31 -8.44
CA VAL A 222 24.27 -47.44 -8.63
C VAL A 222 24.57 -47.29 -10.13
N TYR A 223 24.49 -48.35 -10.91
CA TYR A 223 24.73 -48.26 -12.35
C TYR A 223 23.64 -48.87 -13.21
N ASN A 224 22.63 -49.53 -12.59
CA ASN A 224 21.59 -50.28 -13.30
C ASN A 224 22.19 -51.26 -14.34
N ASN A 225 23.42 -51.69 -14.08
CA ASN A 225 24.18 -52.58 -14.99
C ASN A 225 25.25 -53.34 -14.19
N PRO A 226 25.08 -54.68 -13.99
CA PRO A 226 26.03 -55.47 -13.23
C PRO A 226 27.39 -55.54 -13.84
N TYR A 227 27.52 -55.42 -15.18
CA TYR A 227 28.81 -55.43 -15.88
C TYR A 227 29.71 -54.22 -15.58
N LYS A 228 29.19 -53.21 -14.87
CA LYS A 228 29.94 -52.05 -14.39
C LYS A 228 30.61 -52.26 -13.03
N TRP A 229 30.57 -53.47 -12.46
CA TRP A 229 31.25 -53.81 -11.21
C TRP A 229 32.74 -53.49 -11.18
N PRO A 230 33.50 -53.60 -12.32
CA PRO A 230 34.92 -53.24 -12.30
C PRO A 230 35.18 -51.77 -11.97
N VAL A 231 34.25 -50.88 -12.30
CA VAL A 231 34.34 -49.44 -11.95
C VAL A 231 34.27 -49.25 -10.43
N LEU A 232 33.35 -49.98 -9.76
CA LEU A 232 33.30 -49.99 -8.31
C LEU A 232 34.57 -50.54 -7.68
N TYR A 233 35.10 -51.65 -8.24
CA TYR A 233 36.33 -52.28 -7.75
C TYR A 233 37.50 -51.31 -7.84
N GLU A 234 37.77 -50.76 -9.01
CA GLU A 234 38.88 -49.86 -9.23
C GLU A 234 38.84 -48.63 -8.30
N ALA A 235 37.65 -48.07 -8.08
CA ALA A 235 37.49 -46.92 -7.19
C ALA A 235 37.74 -47.25 -5.72
N ASN A 236 37.54 -48.54 -5.32
CA ASN A 236 37.51 -48.92 -3.90
C ASN A 236 38.61 -49.92 -3.51
N LYS A 237 39.33 -50.53 -4.45
CA LYS A 237 40.31 -51.63 -4.19
C LYS A 237 41.34 -51.29 -3.10
N LYS A 238 41.76 -50.04 -3.00
CA LYS A 238 42.71 -49.57 -1.98
C LYS A 238 42.19 -49.69 -0.55
N THR A 239 40.86 -49.74 -0.39
CA THR A 239 40.17 -49.88 0.92
C THR A 239 39.82 -51.32 1.23
N PHE A 240 40.06 -52.26 0.30
CA PHE A 240 39.79 -53.68 0.50
C PHE A 240 40.87 -54.33 1.40
N LYS A 241 40.46 -55.30 2.22
CA LYS A 241 41.38 -56.04 3.05
C LYS A 241 42.42 -56.81 2.23
N ASP A 242 42.00 -57.27 1.05
CA ASP A 242 42.87 -57.83 0.01
C ASP A 242 42.59 -57.08 -1.32
N PRO A 243 43.42 -56.10 -1.70
CA PRO A 243 43.24 -55.34 -2.92
C PRO A 243 43.29 -56.17 -4.23
N SER A 244 43.73 -57.40 -4.18
CA SER A 244 43.80 -58.29 -5.37
C SER A 244 42.52 -59.13 -5.51
N ASN A 245 41.68 -59.18 -4.51
CA ASN A 245 40.47 -60.02 -4.51
C ASN A 245 39.17 -59.21 -4.54
N PRO A 246 38.54 -59.02 -5.71
CA PRO A 246 37.29 -58.25 -5.86
C PRO A 246 36.09 -58.92 -5.17
N ASN A 247 36.20 -60.21 -4.78
CA ASN A 247 35.12 -60.94 -4.13
C ASN A 247 35.13 -60.79 -2.60
N LEU A 248 36.18 -60.16 -2.04
CA LEU A 248 36.32 -60.04 -0.59
C LEU A 248 35.87 -58.68 -0.11
N ILE A 249 34.55 -58.51 -0.02
CA ILE A 249 33.91 -57.36 0.61
C ILE A 249 33.16 -57.78 1.87
N PHE A 250 33.05 -56.88 2.83
CA PHE A 250 32.46 -57.15 4.14
C PHE A 250 31.19 -56.26 4.39
N PRO A 251 30.24 -56.77 5.15
CA PRO A 251 29.17 -55.94 5.65
C PRO A 251 29.72 -54.68 6.35
N ASP A 252 28.97 -53.57 6.27
CA ASP A 252 29.34 -52.26 6.78
C ASP A 252 30.50 -51.56 6.06
N GLN A 253 31.18 -52.22 5.11
CA GLN A 253 32.17 -51.56 4.25
C GLN A 253 31.49 -50.49 3.40
N VAL A 254 32.04 -49.28 3.42
CA VAL A 254 31.55 -48.16 2.59
C VAL A 254 32.27 -48.13 1.24
N LEU A 255 31.49 -48.22 0.18
CA LEU A 255 31.99 -48.14 -1.19
C LEU A 255 31.65 -46.78 -1.77
N THR A 256 32.63 -46.11 -2.38
CA THR A 256 32.45 -44.95 -3.22
C THR A 256 31.87 -45.38 -4.59
N ILE A 257 30.87 -44.65 -5.06
CA ILE A 257 30.23 -44.89 -6.38
C ILE A 257 30.64 -43.77 -7.32
N PRO A 258 31.65 -43.99 -8.17
CA PRO A 258 32.03 -42.97 -9.17
C PRO A 258 30.92 -42.72 -10.19
N SER A 259 30.86 -41.49 -10.72
CA SER A 259 30.05 -41.16 -11.90
C SER A 259 30.61 -41.85 -13.14
N ILE A 260 29.72 -42.35 -14.00
CA ILE A 260 30.12 -43.01 -15.28
C ILE A 260 29.52 -42.30 -16.50
N LYS A 261 28.56 -41.39 -16.31
CA LYS A 261 27.88 -40.65 -17.38
C LYS A 261 27.81 -39.17 -17.09
N GLY A 262 28.60 -38.65 -16.13
CA GLY A 262 28.58 -37.25 -15.72
C GLY A 262 27.45 -36.93 -14.73
N GLU A 263 26.75 -37.94 -14.21
CA GLU A 263 25.71 -37.77 -13.21
C GLU A 263 26.28 -37.23 -11.89
N VAL A 264 25.53 -36.32 -11.25
CA VAL A 264 25.89 -35.79 -9.93
C VAL A 264 25.46 -36.77 -8.84
N ARG A 265 26.40 -37.11 -7.95
CA ARG A 265 26.20 -38.01 -6.82
C ARG A 265 26.45 -37.29 -5.51
N LYS A 266 25.53 -37.44 -4.51
CA LYS A 266 25.64 -36.78 -3.19
C LYS A 266 25.23 -37.72 -2.07
N GLY A 267 25.98 -37.67 -0.97
CA GLY A 267 25.67 -38.41 0.25
C GLY A 267 25.73 -39.91 0.16
N ALA A 268 25.27 -40.58 1.20
CA ALA A 268 25.18 -42.02 1.26
C ALA A 268 23.81 -42.51 0.76
N TRP A 269 23.78 -43.73 0.26
CA TRP A 269 22.51 -44.40 -0.03
C TRP A 269 21.64 -44.52 1.21
N ASP A 270 20.38 -44.19 1.05
CA ASP A 270 19.36 -44.28 2.10
C ASP A 270 18.11 -44.99 1.55
N PRO A 271 17.67 -46.12 2.19
CA PRO A 271 16.51 -46.86 1.72
C PRO A 271 15.19 -46.10 1.78
N LYS A 272 15.11 -44.98 2.51
CA LYS A 272 13.92 -44.13 2.61
C LYS A 272 13.78 -43.18 1.44
N LYS A 273 14.89 -42.94 0.67
CA LYS A 273 14.91 -42.04 -0.45
C LYS A 273 14.45 -42.70 -1.73
N THR A 274 13.89 -41.92 -2.62
CA THR A 274 13.49 -42.33 -3.96
C THR A 274 14.52 -41.86 -4.97
N TYR A 275 15.15 -42.78 -5.66
CA TYR A 275 16.20 -42.48 -6.64
C TYR A 275 15.71 -42.78 -8.05
N GLN A 276 16.06 -41.88 -8.99
CA GLN A 276 15.88 -42.21 -10.41
C GLN A 276 16.87 -43.28 -10.84
N PRO A 277 16.41 -44.34 -11.51
CA PRO A 277 17.33 -45.31 -12.06
C PRO A 277 18.31 -44.66 -13.05
N LEU A 278 19.62 -45.01 -12.94
CA LEU A 278 20.58 -44.59 -13.95
C LEU A 278 20.21 -45.24 -15.30
N SER A 279 20.13 -44.41 -16.35
CA SER A 279 19.83 -44.92 -17.69
C SER A 279 20.86 -46.00 -18.09
N LYS A 280 20.42 -47.08 -18.75
CA LYS A 280 21.29 -48.14 -19.23
C LYS A 280 22.26 -47.67 -20.29
#